data_a8db58d3137765a8dddfed0d3ade1e2b
#
_entry.id   a8db58d3137765a8dddfed0d3ade1e2b
#
_cell.length_a   1.000
_cell.length_b   1.000
_cell.length_c   1.000
_cell.angle_alpha   90.00
_cell.angle_beta   90.00
_cell.angle_gamma   90.00
#
_symmetry.space_group_name_H-M   'P 1'
#
loop_
_entity.id
_entity.type
_entity.pdbx_description
1 polymer ?
#
loop_
_entity_poly.entity_id
_entity_poly.type
_entity_poly.pdbx_seq_one_letter_code
_entity_poly.pdbx_strand_id
1 'polypeptide(L)'
;ARSTWFIRTSKVKERMVELNQQINWVPEHIKEGRFGNWLENNVDWALGRDRYWGTPLPVWVCESCGHQHCVGSVEELSRLTGEDQSKLELHRPYVDQVHFACPKCKDGRMTRVNELIDVWFDSGSMPVAQWHYPFENLEEFKQQFPADFICEAVDQTRGWFYSLLAI
;
A
#
# COMPACT_ATOMS: atom_id res chain seq x y z
N ALA A 1 22.72 -0.50 7.71
CA ALA A 1 21.41 -0.23 7.11
C ALA A 1 20.96 -1.50 6.39
N ARG A 2 19.71 -1.86 6.47
CA ARG A 2 19.12 -2.99 5.76
C ARG A 2 18.39 -2.48 4.52
N SER A 3 18.53 -3.19 3.40
CA SER A 3 17.72 -2.92 2.21
C SER A 3 16.27 -3.34 2.48
N THR A 4 15.32 -2.51 2.09
CA THR A 4 13.88 -2.79 2.19
C THR A 4 13.12 -2.06 1.08
N TRP A 5 11.81 -2.32 0.99
CA TRP A 5 10.92 -1.68 0.02
C TRP A 5 10.38 -0.36 0.58
N PHE A 6 10.26 0.63 -0.30
CA PHE A 6 9.76 1.96 0.03
C PHE A 6 8.67 2.38 -0.94
N ILE A 7 7.67 3.11 -0.44
CA ILE A 7 6.83 3.96 -1.25
C ILE A 7 7.48 5.34 -1.30
N ARG A 8 7.68 5.89 -2.49
CA ARG A 8 8.24 7.23 -2.67
C ARG A 8 7.18 8.30 -2.38
N THR A 9 6.78 8.43 -1.12
CA THR A 9 5.79 9.42 -0.67
C THR A 9 6.29 10.85 -0.82
N SER A 10 7.60 11.07 -0.85
CA SER A 10 8.19 12.36 -1.18
C SER A 10 7.76 12.89 -2.55
N LYS A 11 7.41 12.02 -3.51
CA LYS A 11 6.93 12.39 -4.85
C LYS A 11 5.53 13.02 -4.85
N VAL A 12 4.72 12.71 -3.86
CA VAL A 12 3.34 13.21 -3.71
C VAL A 12 3.19 14.20 -2.56
N LYS A 13 4.30 14.66 -2.01
CA LYS A 13 4.36 15.55 -0.85
C LYS A 13 3.54 16.82 -1.04
N GLU A 14 3.73 17.54 -2.15
CA GLU A 14 3.01 18.79 -2.44
C GLU A 14 1.49 18.53 -2.48
N ARG A 15 1.08 17.41 -3.05
CA ARG A 15 -0.34 17.03 -3.10
C ARG A 15 -0.90 16.73 -1.71
N MET A 16 -0.16 16.06 -0.86
CA MET A 16 -0.58 15.82 0.54
C MET A 16 -0.71 17.14 1.33
N VAL A 17 0.23 18.08 1.16
CA VAL A 17 0.15 19.41 1.79
C VAL A 17 -1.09 20.16 1.31
N GLU A 18 -1.37 20.17 0.01
CA GLU A 18 -2.55 20.79 -0.58
C GLU A 18 -3.85 20.18 -0.03
N LEU A 19 -3.95 18.84 0.01
CA LEU A 19 -5.13 18.14 0.52
C LEU A 19 -5.35 18.39 2.01
N ASN A 20 -4.29 18.49 2.80
CA ASN A 20 -4.39 18.84 4.21
C ASN A 20 -5.08 20.20 4.45
N GLN A 21 -4.95 21.15 3.51
CA GLN A 21 -5.61 22.44 3.63
C GLN A 21 -7.15 22.34 3.55
N GLN A 22 -7.67 21.30 2.90
CA GLN A 22 -9.09 21.04 2.75
C GLN A 22 -9.73 20.38 3.99
N ILE A 23 -8.90 19.86 4.90
CA ILE A 23 -9.37 19.19 6.13
C ILE A 23 -9.74 20.23 7.19
N ASN A 24 -10.90 20.07 7.80
CA ASN A 24 -11.32 20.85 8.95
C ASN A 24 -10.76 20.23 10.24
N TRP A 25 -9.60 20.68 10.66
CA TRP A 25 -8.94 20.18 11.89
C TRP A 25 -9.54 20.77 13.14
N VAL A 26 -9.82 19.92 14.12
CA VAL A 26 -10.21 20.34 15.48
C VAL A 26 -9.27 19.67 16.50
N PRO A 27 -8.37 20.42 17.16
CA PRO A 27 -8.16 21.87 17.06
C PRO A 27 -7.40 22.30 15.79
N GLU A 28 -7.72 23.48 15.28
CA GLU A 28 -7.23 23.99 13.99
C GLU A 28 -5.70 24.06 13.87
N HIS A 29 -5.00 24.37 14.97
CA HIS A 29 -3.53 24.50 14.97
C HIS A 29 -2.78 23.22 14.57
N ILE A 30 -3.45 22.06 14.56
CA ILE A 30 -2.85 20.81 14.08
C ILE A 30 -2.58 20.87 12.57
N LYS A 31 -3.43 21.56 11.80
CA LYS A 31 -3.35 21.68 10.34
C LYS A 31 -1.96 22.17 9.89
N GLU A 32 -1.55 23.35 10.34
CA GLU A 32 -0.28 23.95 9.96
C GLU A 32 0.87 23.49 10.87
N GLY A 33 0.56 23.21 12.14
CA GLY A 33 1.54 22.83 13.14
C GLY A 33 1.99 21.37 12.99
N ARG A 34 1.50 20.52 13.89
CA ARG A 34 2.02 19.16 14.02
C ARG A 34 1.87 18.32 12.75
N PHE A 35 0.76 18.41 12.05
CA PHE A 35 0.52 17.61 10.84
C PHE A 35 1.12 18.27 9.59
N GLY A 36 0.88 19.57 9.38
CA GLY A 36 1.44 20.32 8.25
C GLY A 36 2.96 20.24 8.20
N ASN A 37 3.63 20.54 9.30
CA ASN A 37 5.09 20.42 9.41
C ASN A 37 5.60 18.99 9.09
N TRP A 38 4.84 17.96 9.45
CA TRP A 38 5.19 16.59 9.10
C TRP A 38 5.12 16.34 7.60
N LEU A 39 4.07 16.79 6.95
CA LEU A 39 3.89 16.63 5.52
C LEU A 39 4.95 17.38 4.71
N GLU A 40 5.27 18.61 5.11
CA GLU A 40 6.31 19.43 4.49
C GLU A 40 7.71 18.80 4.57
N ASN A 41 7.99 18.08 5.65
CA ASN A 41 9.24 17.37 5.87
C ASN A 41 9.13 15.87 5.60
N ASN A 42 8.12 15.44 4.84
CA ASN A 42 7.87 14.05 4.54
C ASN A 42 9.05 13.37 3.87
N VAL A 43 9.34 12.15 4.32
CA VAL A 43 10.35 11.24 3.76
C VAL A 43 9.67 10.00 3.20
N ASP A 44 10.36 9.28 2.32
CA ASP A 44 9.82 8.06 1.73
C ASP A 44 9.44 7.03 2.80
N TRP A 45 8.30 6.41 2.63
CA TRP A 45 7.74 5.44 3.57
C TRP A 45 8.41 4.09 3.42
N ALA A 46 9.17 3.68 4.42
CA ALA A 46 9.71 2.32 4.49
C ALA A 46 8.55 1.33 4.70
N LEU A 47 8.14 0.67 3.61
CA LEU A 47 6.95 -0.17 3.56
C LEU A 47 7.23 -1.62 3.97
N GLY A 48 8.35 -2.20 3.52
CA GLY A 48 8.67 -3.61 3.72
C GLY A 48 8.92 -3.95 5.19
N ARG A 49 8.34 -5.06 5.66
CA ARG A 49 8.51 -5.59 7.01
C ARG A 49 9.01 -7.03 6.97
N ASP A 50 10.02 -7.30 7.78
CA ASP A 50 10.60 -8.63 7.94
C ASP A 50 9.87 -9.36 9.09
N ARG A 51 8.70 -9.85 8.78
CA ARG A 51 7.82 -10.60 9.69
C ARG A 51 7.26 -11.81 8.97
N TYR A 52 6.69 -12.75 9.71
CA TYR A 52 6.07 -13.94 9.10
C TYR A 52 4.58 -13.72 8.83
N TRP A 53 3.86 -13.08 9.76
CA TRP A 53 2.41 -12.89 9.66
C TRP A 53 2.04 -11.44 9.31
N GLY A 54 1.13 -11.29 8.38
CA GLY A 54 0.60 -10.04 7.87
C GLY A 54 0.40 -10.09 6.34
N THR A 55 0.06 -8.97 5.74
CA THR A 55 -0.18 -8.84 4.30
C THR A 55 1.13 -8.98 3.51
N PRO A 56 1.28 -9.99 2.65
CA PRO A 56 2.49 -10.16 1.83
C PRO A 56 2.65 -9.04 0.82
N LEU A 57 3.88 -8.54 0.66
CA LEU A 57 4.18 -7.58 -0.39
C LEU A 57 4.04 -8.24 -1.77
N PRO A 58 3.16 -7.73 -2.67
CA PRO A 58 2.84 -8.40 -3.93
C PRO A 58 3.87 -8.12 -5.03
N VAL A 59 5.15 -8.30 -4.72
CA VAL A 59 6.26 -8.05 -5.63
C VAL A 59 7.00 -9.34 -5.91
N TRP A 60 7.14 -9.67 -7.19
CA TRP A 60 7.96 -10.77 -7.68
C TRP A 60 9.23 -10.24 -8.33
N VAL A 61 10.32 -10.92 -8.09
CA VAL A 61 11.65 -10.57 -8.63
C VAL A 61 12.17 -11.77 -9.42
N CYS A 62 12.68 -11.50 -10.62
CA CYS A 62 13.30 -12.52 -11.45
C CYS A 62 14.66 -12.96 -10.87
N GLU A 63 14.81 -14.25 -10.63
CA GLU A 63 16.06 -14.83 -10.12
C GLU A 63 17.24 -14.68 -11.08
N SER A 64 16.98 -14.54 -12.38
CA SER A 64 18.03 -14.46 -13.41
C SER A 64 18.41 -13.02 -13.79
N CYS A 65 17.43 -12.13 -14.04
CA CYS A 65 17.70 -10.78 -14.54
C CYS A 65 17.38 -9.65 -13.57
N GLY A 66 16.86 -9.96 -12.37
CA GLY A 66 16.49 -8.97 -11.35
C GLY A 66 15.27 -8.11 -11.72
N HIS A 67 14.54 -8.45 -12.80
CA HIS A 67 13.30 -7.74 -13.14
C HIS A 67 12.29 -7.82 -12.00
N GLN A 68 11.69 -6.68 -11.66
CA GLN A 68 10.69 -6.56 -10.61
C GLN A 68 9.31 -6.36 -11.22
N HIS A 69 8.31 -7.05 -10.69
CA HIS A 69 6.93 -6.94 -11.09
C HIS A 69 6.02 -6.88 -9.85
N CYS A 70 5.25 -5.79 -9.73
CA CYS A 70 4.25 -5.64 -8.67
C CYS A 70 2.90 -6.10 -9.23
N VAL A 71 2.34 -7.16 -8.67
CA VAL A 71 1.05 -7.73 -9.09
C VAL A 71 -0.09 -6.95 -8.44
N GLY A 72 -1.00 -6.43 -9.25
CA GLY A 72 -2.10 -5.56 -8.81
C GLY A 72 -3.40 -6.28 -8.49
N SER A 73 -3.57 -7.55 -8.90
CA SER A 73 -4.79 -8.30 -8.64
C SER A 73 -4.59 -9.83 -8.74
N VAL A 74 -5.54 -10.59 -8.18
CA VAL A 74 -5.59 -12.05 -8.31
C VAL A 74 -5.81 -12.46 -9.78
N GLU A 75 -6.58 -11.68 -10.52
CA GLU A 75 -6.77 -11.90 -11.96
C GLU A 75 -5.47 -11.73 -12.75
N GLU A 76 -4.70 -10.70 -12.44
CA GLU A 76 -3.37 -10.52 -13.03
C GLU A 76 -2.45 -11.68 -12.69
N LEU A 77 -2.45 -12.14 -11.43
CA LEU A 77 -1.65 -13.29 -11.00
C LEU A 77 -2.04 -14.55 -11.75
N SER A 78 -3.34 -14.80 -11.93
CA SER A 78 -3.86 -15.94 -12.71
C SER A 78 -3.36 -15.89 -14.17
N ARG A 79 -3.39 -14.71 -14.78
CA ARG A 79 -2.90 -14.51 -16.14
C ARG A 79 -1.38 -14.75 -16.26
N LEU A 80 -0.61 -14.30 -15.27
CA LEU A 80 0.86 -14.45 -15.25
C LEU A 80 1.29 -15.91 -15.03
N THR A 81 0.57 -16.64 -14.18
CA THR A 81 0.84 -18.06 -13.91
C THR A 81 0.28 -19.01 -14.98
N GLY A 82 -0.77 -18.60 -15.68
CA GLY A 82 -1.56 -19.46 -16.57
C GLY A 82 -2.51 -20.41 -15.83
N GLU A 83 -2.70 -20.21 -14.53
CA GLU A 83 -3.55 -21.02 -13.65
C GLU A 83 -4.56 -20.13 -12.92
N ASP A 84 -5.74 -20.65 -12.61
CA ASP A 84 -6.75 -19.93 -11.83
C ASP A 84 -6.29 -19.78 -10.36
N GLN A 85 -6.01 -18.55 -9.95
CA GLN A 85 -5.59 -18.20 -8.59
C GLN A 85 -6.74 -17.64 -7.72
N SER A 86 -8.00 -17.72 -8.18
CA SER A 86 -9.16 -17.14 -7.47
C SER A 86 -9.40 -17.72 -6.07
N LYS A 87 -8.90 -18.93 -5.81
CA LYS A 87 -8.99 -19.61 -4.51
C LYS A 87 -7.67 -19.63 -3.74
N LEU A 88 -6.66 -18.93 -4.22
CA LEU A 88 -5.37 -18.87 -3.54
C LEU A 88 -5.52 -18.19 -2.19
N GLU A 89 -4.99 -18.81 -1.14
CA GLU A 89 -4.77 -18.14 0.13
C GLU A 89 -3.57 -17.16 -0.02
N LEU A 90 -3.85 -15.86 0.08
CA LEU A 90 -2.87 -14.81 -0.20
C LEU A 90 -1.85 -14.60 0.92
N HIS A 91 -2.01 -15.26 2.08
CA HIS A 91 -1.04 -15.20 3.16
C HIS A 91 0.13 -16.18 2.95
N ARG A 92 1.19 -15.96 3.70
CA ARG A 92 2.30 -16.91 3.78
C ARG A 92 1.86 -18.19 4.52
N PRO A 93 2.35 -19.37 4.15
CA PRO A 93 3.37 -19.64 3.11
C PRO A 93 2.80 -19.85 1.69
N TYR A 94 1.50 -19.77 1.50
CA TYR A 94 0.83 -20.21 0.28
C TYR A 94 1.20 -19.35 -0.93
N VAL A 95 1.11 -18.03 -0.80
CA VAL A 95 1.48 -17.09 -1.88
C VAL A 95 2.96 -17.15 -2.24
N ASP A 96 3.82 -17.56 -1.32
CA ASP A 96 5.27 -17.71 -1.56
C ASP A 96 5.59 -18.86 -2.54
N GLN A 97 4.65 -19.78 -2.73
CA GLN A 97 4.80 -20.92 -3.66
C GLN A 97 4.39 -20.57 -5.09
N VAL A 98 3.83 -19.38 -5.30
CA VAL A 98 3.40 -18.94 -6.63
C VAL A 98 4.58 -18.37 -7.41
N HIS A 99 4.87 -19.00 -8.53
CA HIS A 99 5.94 -18.60 -9.44
C HIS A 99 5.42 -18.52 -10.87
N PHE A 100 6.07 -17.71 -11.70
CA PHE A 100 5.77 -17.61 -13.12
C PHE A 100 7.02 -17.25 -13.93
N ALA A 101 6.96 -17.39 -15.25
CA ALA A 101 8.05 -17.05 -16.13
C ALA A 101 8.28 -15.53 -16.17
N CYS A 102 9.54 -15.12 -16.20
CA CYS A 102 9.87 -13.70 -16.29
C CYS A 102 9.40 -13.10 -17.62
N PRO A 103 8.57 -12.04 -17.60
CA PRO A 103 8.08 -11.43 -18.84
C PRO A 103 9.20 -10.71 -19.62
N LYS A 104 10.35 -10.42 -18.98
CA LYS A 104 11.46 -9.69 -19.58
C LYS A 104 12.51 -10.59 -20.23
N CYS A 105 13.01 -11.60 -19.51
CA CYS A 105 14.06 -12.49 -20.03
C CYS A 105 13.56 -13.85 -20.50
N LYS A 106 12.32 -14.20 -20.22
CA LYS A 106 11.59 -15.44 -20.56
C LYS A 106 12.14 -16.73 -19.93
N ASP A 107 13.44 -16.79 -19.66
CA ASP A 107 14.12 -17.98 -19.08
C ASP A 107 14.22 -17.91 -17.54
N GLY A 108 13.94 -16.76 -16.95
CA GLY A 108 14.00 -16.55 -15.51
C GLY A 108 12.68 -16.89 -14.81
N ARG A 109 12.80 -17.38 -13.58
CA ARG A 109 11.67 -17.63 -12.67
C ARG A 109 11.41 -16.38 -11.84
N MET A 110 10.17 -15.94 -11.78
CA MET A 110 9.70 -14.88 -10.87
C MET A 110 9.37 -15.49 -9.52
N THR A 111 9.97 -14.96 -8.47
CA THR A 111 9.79 -15.41 -7.08
C THR A 111 9.40 -14.21 -6.23
N ARG A 112 8.39 -14.37 -5.38
CA ARG A 112 7.92 -13.29 -4.50
C ARG A 112 9.00 -12.93 -3.46
N VAL A 113 9.11 -11.64 -3.16
CA VAL A 113 9.95 -11.15 -2.07
C VAL A 113 9.41 -11.59 -0.71
N ASN A 114 10.29 -11.80 0.28
CA ASN A 114 9.86 -12.35 1.57
C ASN A 114 9.14 -11.36 2.48
N GLU A 115 9.27 -10.06 2.20
CA GLU A 115 8.74 -9.00 3.03
C GLU A 115 7.21 -8.98 3.03
N LEU A 116 6.67 -8.48 4.13
CA LEU A 116 5.27 -8.12 4.30
C LEU A 116 5.12 -6.60 4.18
N ILE A 117 3.90 -6.15 4.01
CA ILE A 117 3.54 -4.74 4.03
C ILE A 117 3.48 -4.23 5.48
N ASP A 118 3.82 -2.96 5.68
CA ASP A 118 3.60 -2.25 6.93
C ASP A 118 2.10 -2.24 7.27
N VAL A 119 1.73 -2.61 8.49
CA VAL A 119 0.34 -2.62 8.96
C VAL A 119 -0.35 -1.25 8.89
N TRP A 120 0.43 -0.16 8.86
CA TRP A 120 -0.11 1.18 8.63
C TRP A 120 -0.63 1.38 7.20
N PHE A 121 -0.10 0.63 6.24
CA PHE A 121 -0.67 0.58 4.89
C PHE A 121 -2.02 -0.12 4.89
N ASP A 122 -2.14 -1.27 5.56
CA ASP A 122 -3.40 -2.00 5.68
C ASP A 122 -4.49 -1.11 6.30
N SER A 123 -4.17 -0.46 7.43
CA SER A 123 -5.13 0.43 8.12
C SER A 123 -5.46 1.70 7.33
N GLY A 124 -4.49 2.26 6.60
CA GLY A 124 -4.69 3.43 5.74
C GLY A 124 -5.48 3.11 4.47
N SER A 125 -5.43 1.86 4.01
CA SER A 125 -6.19 1.38 2.85
C SER A 125 -7.68 1.12 3.15
N MET A 126 -8.08 1.11 4.43
CA MET A 126 -9.44 0.75 4.85
C MET A 126 -10.54 1.50 4.08
N PRO A 127 -10.45 2.82 3.84
CA PRO A 127 -11.52 3.54 3.13
C PRO A 127 -11.79 3.02 1.72
N VAL A 128 -10.79 2.45 1.05
CA VAL A 128 -10.90 1.87 -0.30
C VAL A 128 -11.10 0.36 -0.25
N ALA A 129 -10.41 -0.32 0.65
CA ALA A 129 -10.41 -1.78 0.74
C ALA A 129 -11.75 -2.36 1.20
N GLN A 130 -12.47 -1.68 2.10
CA GLN A 130 -13.79 -2.15 2.57
C GLN A 130 -14.83 -2.25 1.45
N TRP A 131 -14.65 -1.51 0.36
CA TRP A 131 -15.52 -1.51 -0.82
C TRP A 131 -14.98 -2.38 -1.95
N HIS A 132 -13.79 -2.94 -1.79
CA HIS A 132 -13.03 -3.60 -2.86
C HIS A 132 -12.87 -2.69 -4.10
N TYR A 133 -12.76 -1.37 -3.84
CA TYR A 133 -12.52 -0.37 -4.89
C TYR A 133 -11.13 -0.57 -5.51
N PRO A 134 -10.94 -0.43 -6.83
CA PRO A 134 -11.93 0.01 -7.84
C PRO A 134 -12.69 -1.15 -8.53
N PHE A 135 -12.59 -2.37 -8.06
CA PHE A 135 -13.09 -3.58 -8.74
C PHE A 135 -14.59 -3.79 -8.49
N GLU A 136 -15.09 -3.43 -7.31
CA GLU A 136 -16.47 -3.60 -6.87
C GLU A 136 -16.99 -2.35 -6.15
N ASN A 137 -18.31 -2.27 -5.93
CA ASN A 137 -19.00 -1.27 -5.09
C ASN A 137 -18.62 0.19 -5.39
N LEU A 138 -18.42 0.51 -6.68
CA LEU A 138 -17.97 1.84 -7.12
C LEU A 138 -18.92 2.97 -6.72
N GLU A 139 -20.24 2.74 -6.81
CA GLU A 139 -21.23 3.77 -6.49
C GLU A 139 -21.34 3.99 -4.98
N GLU A 140 -21.28 2.93 -4.18
CA GLU A 140 -21.22 3.00 -2.72
C GLU A 140 -19.96 3.74 -2.25
N PHE A 141 -18.82 3.42 -2.86
CA PHE A 141 -17.57 4.14 -2.59
C PHE A 141 -17.69 5.64 -2.84
N LYS A 142 -18.21 6.05 -3.99
CA LYS A 142 -18.39 7.47 -4.34
C LYS A 142 -19.32 8.22 -3.37
N GLN A 143 -20.27 7.53 -2.76
CA GLN A 143 -21.21 8.12 -1.80
C GLN A 143 -20.61 8.25 -0.40
N GLN A 144 -19.64 7.41 -0.05
CA GLN A 144 -19.08 7.30 1.30
C GLN A 144 -17.67 7.87 1.43
N PHE A 145 -16.98 8.13 0.32
CA PHE A 145 -15.63 8.67 0.33
C PHE A 145 -15.60 10.10 -0.24
N PRO A 146 -14.90 11.05 0.42
CA PRO A 146 -14.17 10.88 1.69
C PRO A 146 -15.11 10.83 2.91
N ALA A 147 -14.62 10.35 4.05
CA ALA A 147 -15.37 10.33 5.29
C ALA A 147 -15.67 11.76 5.79
N ASP A 148 -16.87 11.98 6.32
CA ASP A 148 -17.28 13.28 6.86
C ASP A 148 -16.58 13.61 8.17
N PHE A 149 -16.24 12.61 8.96
CA PHE A 149 -15.68 12.80 10.29
C PHE A 149 -14.85 11.58 10.74
N ILE A 150 -13.67 11.85 11.31
CA ILE A 150 -12.87 10.89 12.07
C ILE A 150 -12.39 11.52 13.37
N CYS A 151 -12.23 10.74 14.44
CA CYS A 151 -11.78 11.20 15.74
C CYS A 151 -10.82 10.22 16.37
N GLU A 152 -9.59 10.67 16.56
CA GLU A 152 -8.53 9.94 17.24
C GLU A 152 -7.60 10.91 17.98
N ALA A 153 -6.67 10.39 18.78
CA ALA A 153 -5.72 11.21 19.51
C ALA A 153 -4.64 11.83 18.58
N VAL A 154 -4.00 12.88 19.05
CA VAL A 154 -3.06 13.70 18.28
C VAL A 154 -1.81 12.94 17.81
N ASP A 155 -1.46 11.85 18.45
CA ASP A 155 -0.37 10.95 18.03
C ASP A 155 -0.63 10.34 16.64
N GLN A 156 -1.90 10.21 16.23
CA GLN A 156 -2.29 9.67 14.93
C GLN A 156 -1.90 10.58 13.74
N THR A 157 -1.48 11.80 14.00
CA THR A 157 -0.79 12.63 12.99
C THR A 157 0.53 12.01 12.49
N ARG A 158 1.08 11.05 13.23
CA ARG A 158 2.27 10.25 12.89
C ARG A 158 1.93 8.75 12.75
N GLY A 159 0.67 8.43 12.50
CA GLY A 159 0.15 7.09 12.38
C GLY A 159 -0.98 7.05 11.38
N TRP A 160 -2.19 6.74 11.82
CA TRP A 160 -3.33 6.49 10.94
C TRP A 160 -3.74 7.68 10.08
N PHE A 161 -3.78 8.89 10.62
CA PHE A 161 -4.11 10.09 9.82
C PHE A 161 -3.14 10.31 8.67
N TYR A 162 -1.84 10.07 8.92
CA TYR A 162 -0.85 10.15 7.85
C TYR A 162 -1.06 9.06 6.79
N SER A 163 -1.27 7.80 7.19
CA SER A 163 -1.46 6.72 6.23
C SER A 163 -2.75 6.86 5.42
N LEU A 164 -3.85 7.37 6.03
CA LEU A 164 -5.09 7.70 5.31
C LEU A 164 -4.88 8.75 4.21
N LEU A 165 -4.02 9.76 4.47
CA LEU A 165 -3.76 10.84 3.52
C LEU A 165 -2.74 10.42 2.44
N ALA A 166 -1.84 9.49 2.74
CA ALA A 166 -0.76 9.08 1.86
C ALA A 166 -1.18 8.00 0.84
N ILE A 167 -2.30 7.30 1.08
CA ILE A 167 -2.89 6.27 0.22
C ILE A 167 -4.04 6.84 -0.60
#